data_a48d15509617520beeb6772b15b19df1
#
_entry.id   a48d15509617520beeb6772b15b19df1
#
_cell.length_a   1.000
_cell.length_b   1.000
_cell.length_c   1.000
_cell.angle_alpha   90.00
_cell.angle_beta   90.00
_cell.angle_gamma   90.00
#
_symmetry.space_group_name_H-M   'P 1'
#
loop_
_entity.id
_entity.type
_entity.pdbx_description
1 polymer ?
#
loop_
_entity_poly.entity_id
_entity_poly.type
_entity_poly.pdbx_seq_one_letter_code
_entity_poly.pdbx_strand_id
1 'polypeptide(L)'
;MESKNSATQSSAEKRMVYTNILNPMAQQKPEWDIYPLVERPLTLEGKTVYIINQRWGGAKAHEPLLLAMKKWLEDNIRDINVVYKVKLGSYTINDTALWKEVGEKADAAMIGVPH
;
A
#
# COMPACT_ATOMS: atom_id res chain seq x y z
N MET A 1 -3.50 43.81 -31.17
CA MET A 1 -3.04 42.86 -30.24
C MET A 1 -3.83 42.77 -28.96
N GLU A 2 -3.85 43.80 -28.20
CA GLU A 2 -4.58 43.75 -26.94
C GLU A 2 -6.06 43.79 -27.10
N SER A 3 -6.52 44.44 -28.13
CA SER A 3 -7.96 44.59 -28.29
C SER A 3 -8.66 43.26 -28.44
N LYS A 4 -8.00 42.30 -29.05
CA LYS A 4 -8.57 40.97 -29.21
C LYS A 4 -8.85 40.32 -27.87
N ASN A 5 -8.32 40.89 -26.85
CA ASN A 5 -8.36 40.28 -25.55
C ASN A 5 -9.57 40.65 -24.75
N SER A 6 -10.53 41.37 -25.35
CA SER A 6 -11.68 41.74 -24.54
C SER A 6 -12.41 40.52 -24.01
N ALA A 7 -12.74 39.56 -24.85
CA ALA A 7 -13.33 38.34 -24.36
C ALA A 7 -12.33 37.53 -23.51
N THR A 8 -11.10 37.53 -23.96
CA THR A 8 -10.05 36.83 -23.20
C THR A 8 -9.83 37.47 -21.86
N GLN A 9 -9.86 38.77 -21.77
CA GLN A 9 -9.75 39.48 -20.52
C GLN A 9 -10.89 39.15 -19.60
N SER A 10 -12.09 39.04 -20.11
CA SER A 10 -13.20 38.64 -19.27
C SER A 10 -12.99 37.26 -18.70
N SER A 11 -12.49 36.33 -19.48
CA SER A 11 -12.17 35.00 -18.97
C SER A 11 -11.05 35.05 -17.94
N ALA A 12 -10.04 35.88 -18.19
CA ALA A 12 -8.94 36.03 -17.26
C ALA A 12 -9.41 36.64 -15.94
N GLU A 13 -10.29 37.62 -16.03
CA GLU A 13 -10.85 38.21 -14.82
C GLU A 13 -11.64 37.19 -14.00
N LYS A 14 -12.41 36.36 -14.67
CA LYS A 14 -13.13 35.28 -13.98
C LYS A 14 -12.18 34.31 -13.32
N ARG A 15 -11.09 33.98 -13.98
CA ARG A 15 -10.09 33.10 -13.37
C ARG A 15 -9.43 33.72 -12.15
N MET A 16 -9.27 35.04 -12.15
CA MET A 16 -8.67 35.73 -11.01
C MET A 16 -9.48 35.54 -9.73
N VAL A 17 -10.78 35.30 -9.85
CA VAL A 17 -11.61 35.02 -8.69
C VAL A 17 -11.10 33.79 -7.94
N TYR A 18 -10.43 32.89 -8.65
CA TYR A 18 -9.98 31.64 -8.09
C TYR A 18 -8.49 31.60 -7.75
N THR A 19 -7.85 32.76 -7.67
CA THR A 19 -6.40 32.80 -7.37
C THR A 19 -6.04 32.28 -6.00
N ASN A 20 -7.02 32.30 -5.07
CA ASN A 20 -6.80 31.84 -3.71
C ASN A 20 -7.14 30.37 -3.52
N ILE A 21 -7.58 29.70 -4.55
CA ILE A 21 -7.90 28.28 -4.47
C ILE A 21 -6.60 27.48 -4.54
N LEU A 22 -6.37 26.65 -3.53
CA LEU A 22 -5.21 25.78 -3.50
C LEU A 22 -5.38 24.63 -4.47
N ASN A 23 -4.29 24.26 -5.12
CA ASN A 23 -4.26 23.07 -5.95
C ASN A 23 -4.41 21.84 -5.04
N PRO A 24 -5.45 21.00 -5.24
CA PRO A 24 -5.63 19.83 -4.40
C PRO A 24 -4.63 18.71 -4.66
N MET A 25 -3.83 18.82 -5.71
CA MET A 25 -2.83 17.80 -6.01
C MET A 25 -1.73 17.84 -4.94
N ALA A 26 -1.53 16.70 -4.29
CA ALA A 26 -0.41 16.56 -3.35
C ALA A 26 0.90 16.52 -4.12
N GLN A 27 1.90 17.19 -3.57
CA GLN A 27 3.25 17.17 -4.15
C GLN A 27 4.17 16.40 -3.23
N GLN A 28 5.05 15.65 -3.85
CA GLN A 28 6.05 14.90 -3.10
C GLN A 28 7.07 15.86 -2.51
N LYS A 29 7.39 15.66 -1.24
CA LYS A 29 8.43 16.45 -0.59
C LYS A 29 9.79 16.03 -1.12
N PRO A 30 10.68 17.00 -1.39
CA PRO A 30 12.00 16.66 -1.91
C PRO A 30 12.84 15.79 -0.97
N GLU A 31 12.60 15.89 0.33
CA GLU A 31 13.33 15.14 1.32
C GLU A 31 12.85 13.70 1.53
N TRP A 32 11.78 13.31 0.83
CA TRP A 32 11.32 11.94 0.94
C TRP A 32 12.25 10.99 0.18
N ASP A 33 12.65 9.94 0.85
CA ASP A 33 13.42 8.89 0.21
C ASP A 33 12.53 8.11 -0.76
N ILE A 34 13.05 7.87 -1.94
CA ILE A 34 12.37 7.05 -2.94
C ILE A 34 13.13 5.74 -3.05
N TYR A 35 12.46 4.66 -2.69
CA TYR A 35 13.05 3.33 -2.75
C TYR A 35 12.58 2.64 -4.01
N PRO A 36 13.48 2.01 -4.78
CA PRO A 36 13.07 1.22 -5.93
C PRO A 36 12.30 -0.02 -5.47
N LEU A 37 11.48 -0.55 -6.36
CA LEU A 37 10.84 -1.84 -6.10
C LEU A 37 11.90 -2.93 -6.02
N VAL A 38 11.74 -3.83 -5.06
CA VAL A 38 12.61 -5.00 -4.98
C VAL A 38 12.36 -5.93 -6.16
N GLU A 39 13.38 -6.68 -6.54
CA GLU A 39 13.24 -7.67 -7.58
C GLU A 39 12.27 -8.77 -7.13
N ARG A 40 11.34 -9.11 -8.01
CA ARG A 40 10.36 -10.14 -7.72
C ARG A 40 10.95 -11.53 -7.97
N PRO A 41 10.72 -12.49 -7.06
CA PRO A 41 11.13 -13.86 -7.34
C PRO A 41 10.37 -14.42 -8.54
N LEU A 42 11.02 -15.22 -9.34
CA LEU A 42 10.41 -15.86 -10.52
C LEU A 42 9.45 -16.96 -10.13
N THR A 43 9.63 -17.55 -8.98
CA THR A 43 8.77 -18.60 -8.45
C THR A 43 8.68 -18.48 -6.95
N LEU A 44 7.61 -19.00 -6.37
CA LEU A 44 7.46 -19.10 -4.93
C LEU A 44 7.92 -20.44 -4.37
N GLU A 45 8.33 -21.37 -5.22
CA GLU A 45 8.84 -22.65 -4.75
C GLU A 45 10.07 -22.47 -3.88
N GLY A 46 10.07 -23.07 -2.70
CA GLY A 46 11.16 -22.95 -1.73
C GLY A 46 11.27 -21.59 -1.07
N LYS A 47 10.32 -20.70 -1.28
CA LYS A 47 10.36 -19.36 -0.73
C LYS A 47 9.51 -19.24 0.53
N THR A 48 9.77 -18.20 1.31
CA THR A 48 9.01 -17.90 2.52
C THR A 48 8.04 -16.77 2.23
N VAL A 49 6.76 -17.03 2.47
CA VAL A 49 5.69 -16.05 2.28
C VAL A 49 5.05 -15.78 3.62
N TYR A 50 4.96 -14.52 3.99
CA TYR A 50 4.24 -14.11 5.18
C TYR A 50 2.84 -13.66 4.82
N ILE A 51 1.85 -14.17 5.53
CA ILE A 51 0.47 -13.71 5.44
C ILE A 51 0.17 -12.95 6.73
N ILE A 52 -0.13 -11.66 6.61
CA ILE A 52 -0.27 -10.77 7.75
C ILE A 52 -1.71 -10.29 7.84
N ASN A 53 -2.32 -10.56 9.00
CA ASN A 53 -3.65 -10.06 9.33
C ASN A 53 -3.52 -8.69 9.98
N GLN A 54 -4.00 -7.64 9.33
CA GLN A 54 -3.95 -6.28 9.86
C GLN A 54 -4.97 -6.01 10.96
N ARG A 55 -5.84 -6.96 11.27
CA ARG A 55 -6.86 -6.83 12.31
C ARG A 55 -7.92 -5.77 12.01
N TRP A 56 -8.14 -5.48 10.76
CA TRP A 56 -9.21 -4.59 10.38
C TRP A 56 -10.55 -5.28 10.72
N GLY A 57 -11.32 -4.67 11.60
CA GLY A 57 -12.56 -5.30 12.10
C GLY A 57 -12.33 -6.35 13.17
N GLY A 58 -11.13 -6.46 13.72
CA GLY A 58 -10.74 -7.44 14.73
C GLY A 58 -9.90 -8.57 14.17
N ALA A 59 -9.18 -9.26 15.04
CA ALA A 59 -8.24 -10.30 14.64
C ALA A 59 -8.90 -11.45 13.89
N LYS A 60 -10.16 -11.75 14.22
CA LYS A 60 -10.85 -12.90 13.64
C LYS A 60 -11.73 -12.58 12.45
N ALA A 61 -11.87 -11.31 12.10
CA ALA A 61 -12.79 -10.91 11.03
C ALA A 61 -12.43 -11.52 9.69
N HIS A 62 -11.15 -11.58 9.36
CA HIS A 62 -10.67 -12.06 8.06
C HIS A 62 -9.77 -13.28 8.17
N GLU A 63 -9.64 -13.84 9.36
CA GLU A 63 -8.78 -14.99 9.60
C GLU A 63 -9.15 -16.20 8.75
N PRO A 64 -10.43 -16.56 8.58
CA PRO A 64 -10.76 -17.72 7.74
C PRO A 64 -10.29 -17.56 6.30
N LEU A 65 -10.41 -16.36 5.74
CA LEU A 65 -9.93 -16.11 4.37
C LEU A 65 -8.43 -16.24 4.29
N LEU A 66 -7.71 -15.62 5.20
CA LEU A 66 -6.25 -15.63 5.19
C LEU A 66 -5.68 -17.03 5.43
N LEU A 67 -6.31 -17.81 6.30
CA LEU A 67 -5.90 -19.20 6.53
C LEU A 67 -6.23 -20.08 5.32
N ALA A 68 -7.33 -19.82 4.63
CA ALA A 68 -7.64 -20.52 3.39
C ALA A 68 -6.61 -20.22 2.30
N MET A 69 -6.14 -18.99 2.21
CA MET A 69 -5.07 -18.61 1.28
C MET A 69 -3.76 -19.32 1.64
N LYS A 70 -3.43 -19.39 2.93
CA LYS A 70 -2.27 -20.12 3.39
C LYS A 70 -2.33 -21.58 2.97
N LYS A 71 -3.46 -22.22 3.22
CA LYS A 71 -3.65 -23.62 2.86
C LYS A 71 -3.52 -23.83 1.35
N TRP A 72 -4.12 -22.95 0.57
CA TRP A 72 -4.02 -23.04 -0.89
C TRP A 72 -2.57 -22.98 -1.37
N LEU A 73 -1.80 -22.06 -0.81
CA LEU A 73 -0.39 -21.91 -1.17
C LEU A 73 0.40 -23.18 -0.79
N GLU A 74 0.17 -23.70 0.40
CA GLU A 74 0.86 -24.91 0.86
C GLU A 74 0.50 -26.13 0.02
N ASP A 75 -0.75 -26.23 -0.44
CA ASP A 75 -1.21 -27.37 -1.22
C ASP A 75 -0.77 -27.31 -2.69
N ASN A 76 -0.54 -26.12 -3.22
CA ASN A 76 -0.34 -25.94 -4.65
C ASN A 76 1.07 -25.51 -5.05
N ILE A 77 1.90 -25.09 -4.12
CA ILE A 77 3.26 -24.64 -4.40
C ILE A 77 4.24 -25.49 -3.60
N ARG A 78 5.15 -26.14 -4.33
CA ARG A 78 6.10 -27.06 -3.72
C ARG A 78 7.12 -26.34 -2.86
N ASP A 79 7.37 -26.89 -1.67
CA ASP A 79 8.41 -26.43 -0.76
C ASP A 79 8.21 -24.99 -0.29
N ILE A 80 7.02 -24.44 -0.41
CA ILE A 80 6.73 -23.11 0.10
C ILE A 80 6.65 -23.14 1.62
N ASN A 81 7.19 -22.11 2.25
CA ASN A 81 7.06 -21.90 3.69
C ASN A 81 6.13 -20.72 3.92
N VAL A 82 4.93 -20.95 4.42
CA VAL A 82 3.94 -19.91 4.65
C VAL A 82 3.82 -19.66 6.14
N VAL A 83 4.05 -18.42 6.54
CA VAL A 83 3.97 -18.00 7.95
C VAL A 83 2.78 -17.04 8.09
N TYR A 84 1.83 -17.39 8.94
CA TYR A 84 0.70 -16.55 9.26
C TYR A 84 0.98 -15.75 10.52
N LYS A 85 0.83 -14.45 10.45
CA LYS A 85 1.03 -13.56 11.59
C LYS A 85 -0.14 -12.59 11.72
N VAL A 86 -0.48 -12.28 12.96
CA VAL A 86 -1.47 -11.25 13.27
C VAL A 86 -0.70 -10.03 13.78
N LYS A 87 -0.95 -8.89 13.15
CA LYS A 87 -0.32 -7.65 13.58
C LYS A 87 -0.83 -7.24 14.95
N LEU A 88 0.07 -6.79 15.81
CA LEU A 88 -0.30 -6.30 17.14
C LEU A 88 -0.98 -4.93 17.02
N GLY A 89 -1.97 -4.71 17.88
CA GLY A 89 -2.71 -3.46 17.90
C GLY A 89 -3.68 -3.32 16.73
N SER A 90 -4.29 -2.16 16.61
CA SER A 90 -5.19 -1.88 15.51
C SER A 90 -4.42 -1.66 14.20
N TYR A 91 -5.15 -1.55 13.10
CA TYR A 91 -4.53 -1.34 11.79
C TYR A 91 -3.72 -0.03 11.72
N THR A 92 -4.02 0.94 12.59
CA THR A 92 -3.30 2.21 12.63
C THR A 92 -2.00 2.16 13.42
N ILE A 93 -1.78 1.09 14.18
CA ILE A 93 -0.60 0.97 15.02
C ILE A 93 0.55 0.34 14.20
N ASN A 94 1.73 0.94 14.32
CA ASN A 94 2.90 0.44 13.64
C ASN A 94 3.55 -0.67 14.48
N ASP A 95 3.53 -1.89 13.97
CA ASP A 95 4.17 -3.04 14.59
C ASP A 95 5.59 -3.19 14.03
N THR A 96 6.51 -2.42 14.58
CA THR A 96 7.89 -2.37 14.06
C THR A 96 8.59 -3.72 14.15
N ALA A 97 8.33 -4.49 15.20
CA ALA A 97 8.94 -5.81 15.37
C ALA A 97 8.49 -6.76 14.27
N LEU A 98 7.20 -6.74 13.92
CA LEU A 98 6.68 -7.56 12.83
C LEU A 98 7.30 -7.16 11.49
N TRP A 99 7.36 -5.87 11.20
CA TRP A 99 7.93 -5.40 9.94
C TRP A 99 9.41 -5.74 9.81
N LYS A 100 10.14 -5.71 10.92
CA LYS A 100 11.53 -6.12 10.93
C LYS A 100 11.66 -7.60 10.62
N GLU A 101 10.84 -8.44 11.26
CA GLU A 101 10.84 -9.88 11.00
C GLU A 101 10.53 -10.18 9.54
N VAL A 102 9.50 -9.53 8.98
CA VAL A 102 9.12 -9.72 7.58
C VAL A 102 10.26 -9.31 6.66
N GLY A 103 10.89 -8.17 6.92
CA GLY A 103 12.00 -7.70 6.10
C GLY A 103 13.20 -8.63 6.10
N GLU A 104 13.42 -9.32 7.21
CA GLU A 104 14.58 -10.22 7.35
C GLU A 104 14.30 -11.63 6.81
N LYS A 105 13.07 -12.12 6.93
CA LYS A 105 12.77 -13.53 6.70
C LYS A 105 11.89 -13.81 5.50
N ALA A 106 11.11 -12.86 5.05
CA ALA A 106 10.14 -13.09 3.99
C ALA A 106 10.72 -12.81 2.62
N ASP A 107 10.39 -13.67 1.66
CA ASP A 107 10.64 -13.41 0.25
C ASP A 107 9.47 -12.68 -0.39
N ALA A 108 8.29 -12.84 0.17
CA ALA A 108 7.08 -12.14 -0.25
C ALA A 108 6.12 -12.03 0.94
N ALA A 109 5.22 -11.07 0.88
CA ALA A 109 4.22 -10.88 1.92
C ALA A 109 2.87 -10.53 1.33
N MET A 110 1.81 -11.07 1.96
CA MET A 110 0.43 -10.72 1.66
C MET A 110 -0.14 -10.08 2.91
N ILE A 111 -0.62 -8.87 2.76
CA ILE A 111 -1.14 -8.08 3.89
C ILE A 111 -2.60 -7.78 3.62
N GLY A 112 -3.47 -8.14 4.54
CA GLY A 112 -4.90 -7.90 4.34
C GLY A 112 -5.68 -8.01 5.65
N VAL A 113 -6.96 -7.73 5.64
CA VAL A 113 -7.74 -7.28 4.49
C VAL A 113 -8.33 -5.93 4.87
N PRO A 114 -8.13 -4.88 4.10
CA PRO A 114 -8.75 -3.58 4.40
C PRO A 114 -10.23 -3.59 4.03
N HIS A 115 -10.97 -2.66 4.63
CA HIS A 115 -12.39 -2.44 4.31
C HIS A 115 -12.52 -1.42 3.21
#